data_bc99489fff5f633293a3dc827e2c90ec
#
_entry.id   bc99489fff5f633293a3dc827e2c90ec
#
_cell.length_a   1.000
_cell.length_b   1.000
_cell.length_c   1.000
_cell.angle_alpha   90.00
_cell.angle_beta   90.00
_cell.angle_gamma   90.00
#
_symmetry.space_group_name_H-M   'P 1'
#
loop_
_entity.id
_entity.type
_entity.pdbx_description
1 polymer ?
#
loop_
_entity_poly.entity_id
_entity_poly.type
_entity_poly.pdbx_seq_one_letter_code
_entity_poly.pdbx_strand_id
1 'polypeptide(L)'
;MADRADDPEALIAPGELLDMRFREDQPALSLRAAKLLHVLVAAAGAAACEAREHSIPLAEINSFHVSREELLTTARELMGVTVRLDGQTARGRRTTKMGVLVGYVELDEDVDGLLVFELSKILRTILKNSNHWGALRRQCVMAFKSRYALRLYEMIALRSRLVAKHSEDFTIDELRARLGVPAGKFGKWNDLNRFVIRTAIAEVNQLSGLQVTAQPVKRARAVVAVRLSWTPMSESERAAVARELAGHSLGRKARREGTVETIVQGPAPLRLGPGAPPPEFPPLGSLEGSGWDGLVLHLVPEDRRTIEALDDLADLFRMWARRAELPLTGSDIPGRWTAFVLSKFPPAEPGKAGRKP
;
A
#
# COMPACT_ATOMS: atom_id res chain seq x y z
N MET A 1 26.20 -2.04 5.09
CA MET A 1 25.18 -1.88 4.04
C MET A 1 25.16 -3.07 3.07
N ALA A 2 26.32 -3.61 2.67
CA ALA A 2 26.38 -4.69 1.68
C ALA A 2 25.59 -5.96 2.05
N ASP A 3 25.66 -6.45 3.28
CA ASP A 3 25.01 -7.71 3.71
C ASP A 3 23.47 -7.66 3.84
N ARG A 4 22.83 -6.53 3.55
CA ARG A 4 21.36 -6.35 3.71
C ARG A 4 20.67 -5.91 2.42
N ALA A 5 21.43 -5.64 1.37
CA ALA A 5 20.89 -5.25 0.06
C ALA A 5 20.38 -6.47 -0.76
N ASP A 6 20.63 -7.68 -0.27
CA ASP A 6 20.34 -8.92 -1.01
C ASP A 6 18.92 -9.45 -0.81
N ASP A 7 18.11 -8.83 0.08
CA ASP A 7 16.69 -9.18 0.24
C ASP A 7 15.82 -8.21 -0.55
N PRO A 8 15.31 -8.57 -1.73
CA PRO A 8 14.46 -7.71 -2.55
C PRO A 8 13.12 -7.38 -1.87
N GLU A 9 12.75 -8.13 -0.84
CA GLU A 9 11.56 -7.89 -0.03
C GLU A 9 11.78 -6.89 1.11
N ALA A 10 13.03 -6.47 1.36
CA ALA A 10 13.37 -5.51 2.40
C ALA A 10 13.61 -4.11 1.84
N LEU A 11 12.85 -3.12 2.34
CA LEU A 11 13.13 -1.70 2.13
C LEU A 11 13.96 -1.18 3.31
N ILE A 12 15.22 -0.89 3.06
CA ILE A 12 16.15 -0.39 4.08
C ILE A 12 16.12 1.13 4.09
N ALA A 13 15.85 1.72 5.25
CA ALA A 13 15.81 3.17 5.40
C ALA A 13 16.50 3.63 6.69
N PRO A 14 17.14 4.82 6.68
CA PRO A 14 17.75 5.41 7.85
C PRO A 14 16.69 5.82 8.88
N GLY A 15 17.06 5.79 10.15
CA GLY A 15 16.16 6.12 11.25
C GLY A 15 15.61 7.54 11.16
N GLU A 16 16.36 8.48 10.62
CA GLU A 16 15.94 9.86 10.40
C GLU A 16 14.73 9.96 9.44
N LEU A 17 14.60 9.05 8.48
CA LEU A 17 13.41 8.96 7.62
C LEU A 17 12.27 8.21 8.30
N LEU A 18 12.56 7.12 9.00
CA LEU A 18 11.55 6.27 9.65
C LEU A 18 10.92 6.95 10.87
N ASP A 19 11.65 7.81 11.56
CA ASP A 19 11.19 8.59 12.73
C ASP A 19 11.05 10.09 12.43
N MET A 20 10.83 10.44 11.14
CA MET A 20 10.67 11.82 10.71
C MET A 20 9.52 12.50 11.45
N ARG A 21 9.72 13.76 11.83
CA ARG A 21 8.69 14.61 12.44
C ARG A 21 8.24 15.64 11.43
N PHE A 22 6.94 15.71 11.22
CA PHE A 22 6.34 16.73 10.37
C PHE A 22 6.03 17.97 11.19
N ARG A 23 6.34 19.11 10.64
CA ARG A 23 6.04 20.40 11.26
C ARG A 23 4.59 20.80 10.96
N GLU A 24 4.00 21.59 11.82
CA GLU A 24 2.63 22.07 11.64
C GLU A 24 2.42 22.96 10.41
N ASP A 25 3.49 23.67 10.01
CA ASP A 25 3.51 24.58 8.86
C ASP A 25 3.76 23.88 7.50
N GLN A 26 3.97 22.56 7.51
CA GLN A 26 4.20 21.79 6.29
C GLN A 26 3.26 20.58 6.22
N PRO A 27 2.73 20.27 5.03
CA PRO A 27 1.95 19.06 4.85
C PRO A 27 2.85 17.83 5.05
N ALA A 28 2.33 16.84 5.78
CA ALA A 28 2.97 15.55 5.85
C ALA A 28 2.84 14.82 4.49
N LEU A 29 3.82 13.95 4.20
CA LEU A 29 3.78 13.13 3.00
C LEU A 29 2.46 12.36 2.87
N SER A 30 1.89 12.37 1.68
CA SER A 30 0.80 11.45 1.34
C SER A 30 1.27 10.01 1.44
N LEU A 31 0.33 9.07 1.48
CA LEU A 31 0.68 7.66 1.48
C LEU A 31 1.48 7.25 0.24
N ARG A 32 1.12 7.80 -0.93
CA ARG A 32 1.81 7.51 -2.19
C ARG A 32 3.22 8.08 -2.19
N ALA A 33 3.39 9.31 -1.73
CA ALA A 33 4.70 9.94 -1.64
C ALA A 33 5.64 9.21 -0.66
N ALA A 34 5.13 8.76 0.48
CA ALA A 34 5.91 7.96 1.41
C ALA A 34 6.34 6.61 0.81
N LYS A 35 5.43 5.91 0.12
CA LYS A 35 5.76 4.66 -0.59
C LYS A 35 6.79 4.89 -1.69
N LEU A 36 6.58 5.91 -2.53
CA LEU A 36 7.50 6.25 -3.60
C LEU A 36 8.90 6.55 -3.05
N LEU A 37 9.01 7.34 -1.98
CA LEU A 37 10.30 7.63 -1.36
C LEU A 37 11.07 6.36 -0.97
N HIS A 38 10.40 5.39 -0.32
CA HIS A 38 11.03 4.12 0.04
C HIS A 38 11.49 3.32 -1.17
N VAL A 39 10.70 3.31 -2.24
CA VAL A 39 11.03 2.62 -3.49
C VAL A 39 12.22 3.29 -4.18
N LEU A 40 12.26 4.62 -4.25
CA LEU A 40 13.39 5.35 -4.84
C LEU A 40 14.69 5.13 -4.07
N VAL A 41 14.64 5.17 -2.74
CA VAL A 41 15.83 4.90 -1.90
C VAL A 41 16.31 3.46 -2.09
N ALA A 42 15.39 2.49 -2.18
CA ALA A 42 15.73 1.10 -2.43
C ALA A 42 16.34 0.88 -3.84
N ALA A 43 15.76 1.51 -4.86
CA ALA A 43 16.25 1.44 -6.24
C ALA A 43 17.66 2.04 -6.39
N ALA A 44 17.96 3.13 -5.67
CA ALA A 44 19.31 3.71 -5.64
C ALA A 44 20.32 2.79 -4.93
N GLY A 45 19.89 1.91 -4.03
CA GLY A 45 20.68 0.85 -3.42
C GLY A 45 21.97 1.36 -2.77
N ALA A 46 23.09 0.69 -3.05
CA ALA A 46 24.42 1.04 -2.51
C ALA A 46 24.89 2.43 -2.98
N ALA A 47 24.45 2.87 -4.16
CA ALA A 47 24.82 4.16 -4.75
C ALA A 47 23.94 5.34 -4.26
N ALA A 48 22.98 5.10 -3.36
CA ALA A 48 22.07 6.13 -2.86
C ALA A 48 22.75 7.34 -2.19
N CYS A 49 24.03 7.20 -1.78
CA CYS A 49 24.83 8.29 -1.22
C CYS A 49 25.57 9.13 -2.27
N GLU A 50 25.57 8.68 -3.52
CA GLU A 50 26.30 9.31 -4.62
C GLU A 50 25.50 10.43 -5.27
N ALA A 51 26.21 11.44 -5.80
CA ALA A 51 25.60 12.53 -6.56
C ALA A 51 25.47 12.11 -8.02
N ARG A 52 24.45 11.31 -8.33
CA ARG A 52 24.17 10.83 -9.67
C ARG A 52 22.68 10.56 -9.86
N GLU A 53 22.29 10.40 -11.08
CA GLU A 53 20.98 9.89 -11.47
C GLU A 53 20.87 8.40 -11.23
N HIS A 54 19.69 7.98 -10.87
CA HIS A 54 19.26 6.59 -10.71
C HIS A 54 18.05 6.36 -11.57
N SER A 55 17.75 5.13 -11.91
CA SER A 55 16.57 4.77 -12.67
C SER A 55 15.82 3.59 -12.05
N ILE A 56 14.53 3.55 -12.25
CA ILE A 56 13.66 2.45 -11.86
C ILE A 56 12.62 2.19 -12.94
N PRO A 57 12.36 0.92 -13.31
CA PRO A 57 11.28 0.60 -14.23
C PRO A 57 9.92 1.04 -13.70
N LEU A 58 9.09 1.65 -14.54
CA LEU A 58 7.74 2.07 -14.15
C LEU A 58 6.88 0.89 -13.66
N ALA A 59 7.11 -0.30 -14.17
CA ALA A 59 6.45 -1.53 -13.73
C ALA A 59 6.59 -1.78 -12.22
N GLU A 60 7.71 -1.41 -11.60
CA GLU A 60 7.91 -1.55 -10.16
C GLU A 60 7.11 -0.53 -9.32
N ILE A 61 6.72 0.58 -9.95
CA ILE A 61 5.98 1.68 -9.31
C ILE A 61 4.47 1.53 -9.56
N ASN A 62 4.06 0.93 -10.67
CA ASN A 62 2.67 0.80 -11.10
C ASN A 62 1.78 0.05 -10.09
N SER A 63 2.35 -0.70 -9.16
CA SER A 63 1.60 -1.40 -8.11
C SER A 63 0.83 -0.46 -7.16
N PHE A 64 1.18 0.82 -7.09
CA PHE A 64 0.56 1.81 -6.19
C PHE A 64 0.27 3.17 -6.85
N HIS A 65 0.55 3.31 -8.16
CA HIS A 65 0.12 4.44 -9.00
C HIS A 65 -0.76 3.96 -10.14
N VAL A 66 -1.86 4.66 -10.38
CA VAL A 66 -2.85 4.29 -11.39
C VAL A 66 -2.54 4.99 -12.73
N SER A 67 -1.89 6.15 -12.68
CA SER A 67 -1.59 6.94 -13.88
C SER A 67 -0.24 7.68 -13.77
N ARG A 68 0.29 8.07 -14.93
CA ARG A 68 1.50 8.91 -15.04
C ARG A 68 1.32 10.26 -14.34
N GLU A 69 0.16 10.88 -14.48
CA GLU A 69 -0.15 12.17 -13.86
C GLU A 69 -0.13 12.07 -12.33
N GLU A 70 -0.66 10.99 -11.77
CA GLU A 70 -0.56 10.71 -10.33
C GLU A 70 0.89 10.52 -9.89
N LEU A 71 1.72 9.84 -10.69
CA LEU A 71 3.13 9.67 -10.40
C LEU A 71 3.88 11.01 -10.40
N LEU A 72 3.67 11.84 -11.42
CA LEU A 72 4.26 13.19 -11.49
C LEU A 72 3.77 14.09 -10.35
N THR A 73 2.49 13.99 -9.96
CA THR A 73 1.95 14.72 -8.81
C THR A 73 2.62 14.28 -7.52
N THR A 74 2.82 12.96 -7.35
CA THR A 74 3.50 12.39 -6.19
C THR A 74 4.99 12.77 -6.15
N ALA A 75 5.67 12.76 -7.28
CA ALA A 75 7.05 13.20 -7.40
C ALA A 75 7.19 14.69 -7.05
N ARG A 76 6.28 15.55 -7.55
CA ARG A 76 6.22 16.99 -7.20
C ARG A 76 6.02 17.18 -5.70
N GLU A 77 5.22 16.35 -5.04
CA GLU A 77 5.07 16.39 -3.58
C GLU A 77 6.41 16.13 -2.88
N LEU A 78 7.16 15.08 -3.29
CA LEU A 78 8.49 14.78 -2.73
C LEU A 78 9.51 15.89 -2.96
N MET A 79 9.44 16.55 -4.10
CA MET A 79 10.28 17.71 -4.44
C MET A 79 9.88 18.99 -3.67
N GLY A 80 8.66 19.06 -3.15
CA GLY A 80 8.13 20.19 -2.38
C GLY A 80 8.33 20.07 -0.87
N VAL A 81 8.52 18.86 -0.35
CA VAL A 81 8.68 18.65 1.09
C VAL A 81 10.08 19.01 1.54
N THR A 82 10.17 20.04 2.40
CA THR A 82 11.45 20.48 2.96
C THR A 82 11.80 19.68 4.21
N VAL A 83 13.01 19.16 4.24
CA VAL A 83 13.61 18.47 5.39
C VAL A 83 14.61 19.40 6.06
N ARG A 84 14.58 19.42 7.39
CA ARG A 84 15.56 20.09 8.24
C ARG A 84 16.40 19.05 8.98
N LEU A 85 17.70 19.22 8.90
CA LEU A 85 18.68 18.40 9.62
C LEU A 85 19.57 19.33 10.47
N ASP A 86 19.44 19.22 11.78
CA ASP A 86 20.32 19.92 12.71
C ASP A 86 21.58 19.06 12.94
N GLY A 87 22.73 19.71 13.02
CA GLY A 87 24.01 19.04 13.15
C GLY A 87 25.11 19.98 13.61
N GLN A 88 26.35 19.54 13.44
CA GLN A 88 27.53 20.35 13.71
C GLN A 88 28.43 20.36 12.48
N THR A 89 29.15 21.47 12.29
CA THR A 89 30.26 21.55 11.34
C THR A 89 31.45 20.78 11.85
N ALA A 90 32.45 20.53 10.97
CA ALA A 90 33.73 19.92 11.36
C ALA A 90 34.46 20.71 12.48
N ARG A 91 34.13 21.98 12.66
CA ARG A 91 34.68 22.87 13.72
C ARG A 91 33.79 22.93 14.98
N GLY A 92 32.82 21.99 15.15
CA GLY A 92 31.93 21.92 16.30
C GLY A 92 30.84 22.99 16.37
N ARG A 93 30.72 23.84 15.35
CA ARG A 93 29.65 24.87 15.32
C ARG A 93 28.29 24.25 14.97
N ARG A 94 27.25 24.62 15.67
CA ARG A 94 25.88 24.21 15.33
C ARG A 94 25.52 24.66 13.90
N THR A 95 24.90 23.79 13.15
CA THR A 95 24.44 24.08 11.79
C THR A 95 23.06 23.49 11.56
N THR A 96 22.25 24.18 10.79
CA THR A 96 20.99 23.68 10.28
C THR A 96 21.11 23.56 8.77
N LYS A 97 20.83 22.37 8.25
CA LYS A 97 20.75 22.10 6.81
C LYS A 97 19.29 21.97 6.45
N MET A 98 18.91 22.54 5.33
CA MET A 98 17.55 22.43 4.79
C MET A 98 17.63 22.03 3.32
N GLY A 99 16.68 21.28 2.87
CA GLY A 99 16.58 20.86 1.48
C GLY A 99 15.37 19.96 1.27
N VAL A 100 15.12 19.60 0.03
CA VAL A 100 14.03 18.70 -0.36
C VAL A 100 14.48 17.23 -0.30
N LEU A 101 13.56 16.27 -0.43
CA LEU A 101 13.90 14.84 -0.41
C LEU A 101 14.43 14.36 -1.76
N VAL A 102 13.78 14.77 -2.85
CA VAL A 102 14.13 14.41 -4.22
C VAL A 102 14.47 15.68 -4.98
N GLY A 103 15.60 15.70 -5.69
CA GLY A 103 16.10 16.88 -6.39
C GLY A 103 15.66 16.97 -7.85
N TYR A 104 15.48 15.81 -8.48
CA TYR A 104 15.17 15.71 -9.90
C TYR A 104 14.32 14.47 -10.17
N VAL A 105 13.39 14.56 -11.11
CA VAL A 105 12.60 13.45 -11.63
C VAL A 105 12.36 13.67 -13.12
N GLU A 106 12.64 12.65 -13.91
CA GLU A 106 12.31 12.56 -15.33
C GLU A 106 11.52 11.29 -15.57
N LEU A 107 10.46 11.39 -16.33
CA LEU A 107 9.56 10.29 -16.63
C LEU A 107 9.59 10.02 -18.11
N ASP A 108 10.07 8.84 -18.48
CA ASP A 108 10.04 8.36 -19.87
C ASP A 108 8.58 8.29 -20.38
N GLU A 109 8.36 8.67 -21.63
CA GLU A 109 7.03 8.68 -22.21
C GLU A 109 6.57 7.31 -22.71
N ASP A 110 7.45 6.34 -22.87
CA ASP A 110 7.12 4.99 -23.31
C ASP A 110 6.43 4.17 -22.20
N VAL A 111 5.64 3.17 -22.61
CA VAL A 111 4.84 2.33 -21.70
C VAL A 111 5.73 1.50 -20.77
N ASP A 112 6.86 1.00 -21.29
CA ASP A 112 7.87 0.24 -20.56
C ASP A 112 9.02 1.13 -20.07
N GLY A 113 8.73 2.43 -19.92
CA GLY A 113 9.72 3.44 -19.64
C GLY A 113 10.29 3.37 -18.21
N LEU A 114 11.24 4.25 -18.00
CA LEU A 114 11.95 4.42 -16.73
C LEU A 114 11.50 5.71 -16.05
N LEU A 115 11.50 5.67 -14.72
CA LEU A 115 11.58 6.88 -13.91
C LEU A 115 13.05 7.11 -13.58
N VAL A 116 13.63 8.20 -14.09
CA VAL A 116 14.97 8.66 -13.73
C VAL A 116 14.82 9.68 -12.61
N PHE A 117 15.69 9.61 -11.60
CA PHE A 117 15.61 10.50 -10.44
C PHE A 117 16.97 10.75 -9.81
N GLU A 118 17.09 11.89 -9.13
CA GLU A 118 18.25 12.20 -8.28
C GLU A 118 17.80 12.44 -6.84
N LEU A 119 18.44 11.72 -5.91
CA LEU A 119 18.26 11.98 -4.47
C LEU A 119 18.97 13.29 -4.10
N SER A 120 18.29 14.12 -3.34
CA SER A 120 18.82 15.44 -2.98
C SER A 120 20.09 15.33 -2.12
N LYS A 121 20.85 16.43 -2.07
CA LYS A 121 22.07 16.51 -1.24
C LYS A 121 21.77 16.25 0.25
N ILE A 122 20.63 16.70 0.78
CA ILE A 122 20.29 16.48 2.18
C ILE A 122 19.94 15.02 2.44
N LEU A 123 19.20 14.38 1.54
CA LEU A 123 18.85 12.95 1.67
C LEU A 123 20.10 12.08 1.58
N ARG A 124 20.99 12.34 0.61
CA ARG A 124 22.29 11.66 0.52
C ARG A 124 23.13 11.86 1.79
N THR A 125 23.08 13.06 2.40
CA THR A 125 23.78 13.32 3.67
C THR A 125 23.21 12.48 4.81
N ILE A 126 21.88 12.34 4.90
CA ILE A 126 21.21 11.50 5.88
C ILE A 126 21.64 10.04 5.67
N LEU A 127 21.51 9.53 4.45
CA LEU A 127 21.86 8.16 4.09
C LEU A 127 23.33 7.83 4.41
N LYS A 128 24.25 8.78 4.15
CA LYS A 128 25.68 8.59 4.40
C LYS A 128 26.04 8.57 5.89
N ASN A 129 25.37 9.39 6.70
CA ASN A 129 25.77 9.65 8.09
C ASN A 129 24.88 8.95 9.13
N SER A 130 23.82 8.26 8.72
CA SER A 130 22.94 7.56 9.65
C SER A 130 23.67 6.40 10.34
N ASN A 131 23.52 6.34 11.66
CA ASN A 131 24.09 5.28 12.49
C ASN A 131 23.05 4.20 12.83
N HIS A 132 21.80 4.42 12.50
CA HIS A 132 20.70 3.51 12.82
C HIS A 132 19.79 3.35 11.62
N TRP A 133 19.46 2.10 11.33
CA TRP A 133 18.72 1.70 10.14
C TRP A 133 17.58 0.78 10.51
N GLY A 134 16.47 0.94 9.83
CA GLY A 134 15.34 0.02 9.89
C GLY A 134 15.16 -0.73 8.60
N ALA A 135 14.59 -1.93 8.69
CA ALA A 135 14.16 -2.72 7.56
C ALA A 135 12.65 -2.84 7.60
N LEU A 136 12.01 -2.45 6.51
CA LEU A 136 10.57 -2.56 6.31
C LEU A 136 10.32 -3.69 5.30
N ARG A 137 9.28 -4.47 5.51
CA ARG A 137 8.85 -5.46 4.52
C ARG A 137 8.13 -4.75 3.38
N ARG A 138 8.64 -4.89 2.14
CA ARG A 138 8.09 -4.24 0.94
C ARG A 138 6.60 -4.53 0.78
N GLN A 139 6.19 -5.77 0.89
CA GLN A 139 4.78 -6.17 0.79
C GLN A 139 3.89 -5.45 1.81
N CYS A 140 4.35 -5.29 3.06
CA CYS A 140 3.61 -4.56 4.08
C CYS A 140 3.45 -3.09 3.71
N VAL A 141 4.55 -2.42 3.32
CA VAL A 141 4.55 -1.01 2.93
C VAL A 141 3.56 -0.79 1.77
N MET A 142 3.62 -1.64 0.74
CA MET A 142 2.71 -1.53 -0.41
C MET A 142 1.25 -1.82 -0.06
N ALA A 143 1.00 -2.69 0.94
CA ALA A 143 -0.34 -3.07 1.34
C ALA A 143 -1.09 -2.03 2.17
N PHE A 144 -0.41 -1.14 2.90
CA PHE A 144 -1.04 -0.10 3.71
C PHE A 144 -1.94 0.81 2.88
N LYS A 145 -3.10 1.16 3.42
CA LYS A 145 -4.08 2.12 2.85
C LYS A 145 -4.15 3.42 3.64
N SER A 146 -3.65 3.42 4.89
CA SER A 146 -3.57 4.59 5.74
C SER A 146 -2.14 5.11 5.83
N ARG A 147 -1.93 6.41 5.58
CA ARG A 147 -0.63 7.06 5.82
C ARG A 147 -0.23 6.98 7.30
N TYR A 148 -1.20 7.04 8.21
CA TYR A 148 -0.93 6.94 9.63
C TYR A 148 -0.45 5.53 10.03
N ALA A 149 -0.99 4.48 9.39
CA ALA A 149 -0.55 3.12 9.60
C ALA A 149 0.88 2.92 9.07
N LEU A 150 1.20 3.42 7.87
CA LEU A 150 2.55 3.37 7.34
C LEU A 150 3.55 4.09 8.27
N ARG A 151 3.24 5.33 8.69
CA ARG A 151 4.10 6.09 9.61
C ARG A 151 4.29 5.40 10.96
N LEU A 152 3.21 4.82 11.52
CA LEU A 152 3.31 4.04 12.74
C LEU A 152 4.19 2.80 12.55
N TYR A 153 4.02 2.08 11.45
CA TYR A 153 4.83 0.91 11.13
C TYR A 153 6.32 1.27 10.99
N GLU A 154 6.67 2.31 10.27
CA GLU A 154 8.04 2.81 10.11
C GLU A 154 8.69 3.09 11.48
N MET A 155 7.98 3.85 12.31
CA MET A 155 8.42 4.24 13.64
C MET A 155 8.64 3.04 14.56
N ILE A 156 7.72 2.06 14.54
CA ILE A 156 7.80 0.86 15.38
C ILE A 156 8.84 -0.12 14.82
N ALA A 157 8.92 -0.32 13.50
CA ALA A 157 9.91 -1.19 12.87
C ALA A 157 11.36 -0.77 13.19
N LEU A 158 11.62 0.54 13.24
CA LEU A 158 12.92 1.06 13.69
C LEU A 158 13.22 0.65 15.14
N ARG A 159 12.24 0.75 16.03
CA ARG A 159 12.38 0.50 17.48
C ARG A 159 12.36 -0.97 17.84
N SER A 160 11.61 -1.78 17.11
CA SER A 160 11.46 -3.22 17.36
C SER A 160 12.77 -4.00 17.20
N ARG A 161 13.80 -3.39 16.62
CA ARG A 161 15.15 -3.97 16.52
C ARG A 161 15.99 -3.79 17.78
N LEU A 162 15.54 -2.95 18.71
CA LEU A 162 16.22 -2.75 19.99
C LEU A 162 15.78 -3.87 20.94
N VAL A 163 16.66 -4.82 21.19
CA VAL A 163 16.36 -6.07 21.93
C VAL A 163 15.75 -5.83 23.31
N ALA A 164 16.13 -4.74 23.98
CA ALA A 164 15.67 -4.43 25.35
C ALA A 164 14.48 -3.46 25.40
N LYS A 165 13.95 -3.01 24.24
CA LYS A 165 12.92 -1.98 24.21
C LYS A 165 11.66 -2.49 23.54
N HIS A 166 10.61 -2.67 24.32
CA HIS A 166 9.31 -3.15 23.87
C HIS A 166 8.18 -2.12 24.03
N SER A 167 8.48 -0.94 24.58
CA SER A 167 7.53 0.17 24.72
C SER A 167 8.24 1.52 24.80
N GLU A 168 7.49 2.58 24.46
CA GLU A 168 7.94 3.96 24.58
C GLU A 168 6.73 4.88 24.80
N ASP A 169 6.92 5.90 25.65
CA ASP A 169 5.92 6.94 25.88
C ASP A 169 6.18 8.11 24.92
N PHE A 170 5.15 8.52 24.20
CA PHE A 170 5.17 9.67 23.32
C PHE A 170 4.18 10.70 23.83
N THR A 171 4.59 11.96 23.97
CA THR A 171 3.63 13.04 24.17
C THR A 171 2.65 13.10 23.02
N ILE A 172 1.47 13.68 23.26
CA ILE A 172 0.45 13.81 22.21
C ILE A 172 1.01 14.57 21.00
N ASP A 173 1.74 15.66 21.23
CA ASP A 173 2.30 16.49 20.16
C ASP A 173 3.41 15.74 19.38
N GLU A 174 4.27 15.00 20.07
CA GLU A 174 5.29 14.18 19.43
C GLU A 174 4.68 13.08 18.55
N LEU A 175 3.63 12.42 19.04
CA LEU A 175 2.94 11.38 18.26
C LEU A 175 2.23 11.98 17.05
N ARG A 176 1.58 13.14 17.22
CA ARG A 176 0.97 13.88 16.09
C ARG A 176 2.00 14.24 15.03
N ALA A 177 3.13 14.80 15.45
CA ALA A 177 4.21 15.19 14.55
C ALA A 177 4.78 13.99 13.76
N ARG A 178 4.99 12.83 14.42
CA ARG A 178 5.50 11.61 13.77
C ARG A 178 4.49 10.97 12.82
N LEU A 179 3.22 10.94 13.22
CA LEU A 179 2.15 10.40 12.38
C LEU A 179 1.75 11.36 11.24
N GLY A 180 2.23 12.60 11.26
CA GLY A 180 1.88 13.61 10.27
C GLY A 180 0.42 14.03 10.35
N VAL A 181 -0.12 14.16 11.56
CA VAL A 181 -1.49 14.66 11.78
C VAL A 181 -1.51 16.16 11.51
N PRO A 182 -2.34 16.65 10.56
CA PRO A 182 -2.37 18.06 10.23
C PRO A 182 -2.76 18.93 11.42
N ALA A 183 -2.24 20.16 11.44
CA ALA A 183 -2.65 21.18 12.39
C ALA A 183 -4.17 21.35 12.38
N GLY A 184 -4.77 21.51 13.55
CA GLY A 184 -6.22 21.69 13.71
C GLY A 184 -7.10 20.44 13.48
N LYS A 185 -6.55 19.33 12.96
CA LYS A 185 -7.30 18.07 12.84
C LYS A 185 -7.17 17.22 14.10
N PHE A 186 -8.28 16.58 14.50
CA PHE A 186 -8.31 15.67 15.66
C PHE A 186 -7.72 16.28 16.95
N GLY A 187 -8.08 17.52 17.28
CA GLY A 187 -7.56 18.23 18.43
C GLY A 187 -7.94 17.61 19.79
N LYS A 188 -9.08 16.92 19.85
CA LYS A 188 -9.49 16.18 21.06
C LYS A 188 -8.84 14.80 21.09
N TRP A 189 -8.41 14.35 22.27
CA TRP A 189 -7.85 13.02 22.46
C TRP A 189 -8.73 11.90 21.89
N ASN A 190 -10.03 11.95 22.15
CA ASN A 190 -10.95 10.91 21.68
C ASN A 190 -10.95 10.77 20.15
N ASP A 191 -10.91 11.89 19.44
CA ASP A 191 -10.89 11.89 17.98
C ASP A 191 -9.53 11.39 17.45
N LEU A 192 -8.41 11.87 18.03
CA LEU A 192 -7.08 11.39 17.68
C LEU A 192 -6.96 9.88 17.91
N ASN A 193 -7.42 9.39 19.05
CA ASN A 193 -7.39 7.97 19.37
C ASN A 193 -8.28 7.17 18.43
N ARG A 194 -9.53 7.61 18.18
CA ARG A 194 -10.50 6.89 17.36
C ARG A 194 -10.11 6.84 15.90
N PHE A 195 -9.77 7.98 15.31
CA PHE A 195 -9.61 8.12 13.87
C PHE A 195 -8.16 7.95 13.37
N VAL A 196 -7.18 8.07 14.25
CA VAL A 196 -5.76 7.96 13.88
C VAL A 196 -5.10 6.77 14.55
N ILE A 197 -5.01 6.75 15.88
CA ILE A 197 -4.17 5.77 16.59
C ILE A 197 -4.74 4.36 16.46
N ARG A 198 -6.00 4.16 16.85
CA ARG A 198 -6.63 2.82 16.82
C ARG A 198 -6.72 2.25 15.40
N THR A 199 -7.06 3.09 14.42
CA THR A 199 -7.13 2.65 13.02
C THR A 199 -5.76 2.30 12.46
N ALA A 200 -4.73 3.08 12.79
CA ALA A 200 -3.36 2.80 12.38
C ALA A 200 -2.84 1.49 13.01
N ILE A 201 -3.04 1.31 14.32
CA ILE A 201 -2.65 0.08 15.03
C ILE A 201 -3.35 -1.15 14.45
N ALA A 202 -4.65 -1.06 14.20
CA ALA A 202 -5.41 -2.17 13.65
C ALA A 202 -4.86 -2.60 12.26
N GLU A 203 -4.45 -1.64 11.43
CA GLU A 203 -3.88 -1.92 10.12
C GLU A 203 -2.44 -2.45 10.22
N VAL A 204 -1.62 -1.93 11.13
CA VAL A 204 -0.27 -2.45 11.40
C VAL A 204 -0.35 -3.90 11.88
N ASN A 205 -1.22 -4.20 12.84
CA ASN A 205 -1.40 -5.56 13.37
C ASN A 205 -1.95 -6.54 12.32
N GLN A 206 -2.73 -6.07 11.36
CA GLN A 206 -3.23 -6.91 10.26
C GLN A 206 -2.17 -7.24 9.21
N LEU A 207 -1.26 -6.30 8.91
CA LEU A 207 -0.40 -6.36 7.73
C LEU A 207 1.10 -6.50 8.04
N SER A 208 1.52 -6.32 9.30
CA SER A 208 2.92 -6.46 9.69
C SER A 208 3.13 -7.69 10.58
N GLY A 209 4.35 -8.10 10.79
CA GLY A 209 4.67 -9.16 11.75
C GLY A 209 4.80 -8.65 13.20
N LEU A 210 4.20 -7.50 13.51
CA LEU A 210 4.30 -6.83 14.82
C LEU A 210 2.91 -6.70 15.43
N GLN A 211 2.80 -7.04 16.71
CA GLN A 211 1.63 -6.73 17.54
C GLN A 211 1.89 -5.42 18.27
N VAL A 212 1.12 -4.39 17.96
CA VAL A 212 1.23 -3.05 18.54
C VAL A 212 0.00 -2.75 19.39
N THR A 213 0.22 -2.14 20.56
CA THR A 213 -0.84 -1.67 21.44
C THR A 213 -0.58 -0.23 21.86
N ALA A 214 -1.64 0.50 22.23
CA ALA A 214 -1.55 1.85 22.75
C ALA A 214 -2.32 2.00 24.06
N GLN A 215 -1.69 2.61 25.06
CA GLN A 215 -2.30 2.92 26.34
C GLN A 215 -2.15 4.42 26.63
N PRO A 216 -3.25 5.13 26.98
CA PRO A 216 -3.16 6.54 27.34
C PRO A 216 -2.49 6.71 28.70
N VAL A 217 -1.49 7.58 28.76
CA VAL A 217 -0.84 8.03 29.98
C VAL A 217 -1.54 9.29 30.45
N LYS A 218 -2.15 9.22 31.64
CA LYS A 218 -2.94 10.33 32.20
C LYS A 218 -2.15 11.07 33.30
N ARG A 219 -2.35 12.39 33.33
CA ARG A 219 -1.97 13.24 34.46
C ARG A 219 -3.24 13.95 34.91
N ALA A 220 -3.70 13.62 36.11
CA ALA A 220 -5.05 13.96 36.56
C ALA A 220 -6.13 13.46 35.59
N ARG A 221 -6.96 14.36 35.02
CA ARG A 221 -8.03 14.02 34.09
C ARG A 221 -7.59 14.08 32.58
N ALA A 222 -6.42 14.63 32.32
CA ALA A 222 -5.93 14.83 30.97
C ALA A 222 -5.01 13.68 30.50
N VAL A 223 -5.16 13.26 29.25
CA VAL A 223 -4.18 12.38 28.60
C VAL A 223 -3.02 13.25 28.11
N VAL A 224 -1.82 13.00 28.62
CA VAL A 224 -0.62 13.78 28.30
C VAL A 224 0.34 13.06 27.38
N ALA A 225 0.26 11.73 27.33
CA ALA A 225 1.10 10.90 26.47
C ALA A 225 0.38 9.60 26.10
N VAL A 226 0.94 8.89 25.17
CA VAL A 226 0.52 7.55 24.75
C VAL A 226 1.70 6.62 24.90
N ARG A 227 1.55 5.54 25.65
CA ARG A 227 2.48 4.43 25.69
C ARG A 227 2.17 3.51 24.52
N LEU A 228 3.07 3.44 23.56
CA LEU A 228 3.05 2.42 22.51
C LEU A 228 3.89 1.24 22.98
N SER A 229 3.34 0.03 22.87
CA SER A 229 4.06 -1.21 23.14
C SER A 229 4.01 -2.09 21.90
N TRP A 230 5.07 -2.84 21.64
CA TRP A 230 5.20 -3.70 20.47
C TRP A 230 5.90 -5.00 20.82
N THR A 231 5.47 -6.08 20.20
CA THR A 231 6.08 -7.39 20.27
C THR A 231 6.10 -8.05 18.89
N PRO A 232 7.10 -8.85 18.56
CA PRO A 232 7.02 -9.72 17.39
C PRO A 232 5.85 -10.70 17.54
N MET A 233 5.11 -10.91 16.47
CA MET A 233 4.06 -11.91 16.42
C MET A 233 4.64 -13.33 16.45
N SER A 234 3.87 -14.28 16.99
CA SER A 234 4.16 -15.71 16.91
C SER A 234 4.22 -16.18 15.45
N GLU A 235 4.75 -17.37 15.22
CA GLU A 235 4.86 -17.93 13.86
C GLU A 235 3.48 -18.12 13.21
N SER A 236 2.49 -18.62 13.97
CA SER A 236 1.12 -18.80 13.48
C SER A 236 0.45 -17.47 13.09
N GLU A 237 0.65 -16.41 13.87
CA GLU A 237 0.14 -15.08 13.56
C GLU A 237 0.84 -14.49 12.32
N ARG A 238 2.15 -14.66 12.19
CA ARG A 238 2.89 -14.26 10.99
C ARG A 238 2.42 -15.00 9.74
N ALA A 239 2.10 -16.28 9.86
CA ALA A 239 1.51 -17.05 8.76
C ALA A 239 0.11 -16.52 8.38
N ALA A 240 -0.69 -16.07 9.35
CA ALA A 240 -1.97 -15.41 9.09
C ALA A 240 -1.77 -14.07 8.35
N VAL A 241 -0.81 -13.25 8.78
CA VAL A 241 -0.44 -12.01 8.09
C VAL A 241 0.03 -12.28 6.65
N ALA A 242 0.86 -13.30 6.44
CA ALA A 242 1.32 -13.66 5.09
C ALA A 242 0.15 -14.05 4.18
N ARG A 243 -0.83 -14.82 4.68
CA ARG A 243 -2.06 -15.14 3.95
C ARG A 243 -2.89 -13.89 3.65
N GLU A 244 -3.00 -12.96 4.59
CA GLU A 244 -3.71 -11.68 4.39
C GLU A 244 -3.03 -10.81 3.31
N LEU A 245 -1.70 -10.77 3.29
CA LEU A 245 -0.92 -10.05 2.28
C LEU A 245 -1.02 -10.69 0.89
N ALA A 246 -1.01 -12.01 0.81
CA ALA A 246 -1.17 -12.76 -0.44
C ALA A 246 -2.62 -12.69 -0.97
N GLY A 247 -3.59 -12.48 -0.08
CA GLY A 247 -5.01 -12.36 -0.43
C GLY A 247 -5.34 -11.03 -1.10
N HIS A 248 -6.50 -11.00 -1.79
CA HIS A 248 -6.98 -9.80 -2.46
C HIS A 248 -7.22 -8.65 -1.45
N SER A 249 -6.86 -7.43 -1.85
CA SER A 249 -6.97 -6.24 -0.98
C SER A 249 -8.42 -5.80 -0.68
N LEU A 250 -9.39 -6.21 -1.50
CA LEU A 250 -10.81 -5.99 -1.25
C LEU A 250 -11.23 -6.72 0.03
N GLY A 251 -12.07 -6.10 0.84
CA GLY A 251 -12.54 -6.67 2.10
C GLY A 251 -11.54 -6.65 3.27
N ARG A 252 -10.27 -6.23 3.08
CA ARG A 252 -9.30 -6.13 4.20
C ARG A 252 -9.80 -5.27 5.34
N LYS A 253 -10.45 -4.15 5.01
CA LYS A 253 -11.03 -3.26 6.03
C LYS A 253 -12.15 -3.97 6.79
N ALA A 254 -13.06 -4.63 6.09
CA ALA A 254 -14.17 -5.36 6.69
C ALA A 254 -13.67 -6.51 7.59
N ARG A 255 -12.66 -7.28 7.15
CA ARG A 255 -12.04 -8.32 7.97
C ARG A 255 -11.37 -7.76 9.23
N ARG A 256 -10.71 -6.60 9.13
CA ARG A 256 -10.09 -5.90 10.26
C ARG A 256 -11.11 -5.38 11.27
N GLU A 257 -12.25 -4.89 10.79
CA GLU A 257 -13.33 -4.34 11.62
C GLU A 257 -14.30 -5.41 12.13
N GLY A 258 -14.10 -6.68 11.71
CA GLY A 258 -14.99 -7.80 12.09
C GLY A 258 -16.38 -7.69 11.44
N THR A 259 -16.57 -6.74 10.54
CA THR A 259 -17.75 -6.67 9.70
C THR A 259 -17.51 -7.61 8.53
N VAL A 260 -17.88 -8.88 8.72
CA VAL A 260 -17.81 -9.88 7.65
C VAL A 260 -18.88 -9.49 6.64
N GLU A 261 -18.51 -8.73 5.61
CA GLU A 261 -19.18 -8.92 4.35
C GLU A 261 -18.94 -10.38 4.00
N THR A 262 -19.99 -11.15 3.85
CA THR A 262 -19.93 -12.45 3.24
C THR A 262 -19.46 -12.20 1.83
N ILE A 263 -18.13 -12.15 1.63
CA ILE A 263 -17.57 -12.31 0.30
C ILE A 263 -17.95 -13.76 0.01
N VAL A 264 -19.03 -13.92 -0.75
CA VAL A 264 -19.24 -15.17 -1.47
C VAL A 264 -17.94 -15.33 -2.22
N GLN A 265 -17.07 -16.23 -1.75
CA GLN A 265 -15.92 -16.62 -2.53
C GLN A 265 -16.51 -17.09 -3.84
N GLY A 266 -16.40 -16.24 -4.86
CA GLY A 266 -16.53 -16.73 -6.21
C GLY A 266 -15.66 -17.98 -6.29
N PRO A 267 -16.05 -19.01 -7.02
CA PRO A 267 -15.29 -20.24 -7.13
C PRO A 267 -13.84 -19.86 -7.36
N ALA A 268 -12.94 -20.56 -6.63
CA ALA A 268 -11.50 -20.29 -6.68
C ALA A 268 -11.08 -20.15 -8.15
N PRO A 269 -10.31 -19.12 -8.53
CA PRO A 269 -9.85 -19.02 -9.90
C PRO A 269 -9.26 -20.36 -10.25
N LEU A 270 -9.68 -20.92 -11.40
CA LEU A 270 -9.20 -22.21 -11.91
C LEU A 270 -7.67 -22.19 -11.82
N ARG A 271 -7.12 -22.78 -10.75
CA ARG A 271 -5.68 -22.96 -10.59
C ARG A 271 -5.30 -24.07 -11.54
N LEU A 272 -4.91 -23.70 -12.73
CA LEU A 272 -4.22 -24.60 -13.64
C LEU A 272 -2.88 -24.95 -12.97
N GLY A 273 -2.74 -26.18 -12.48
CA GLY A 273 -1.45 -26.72 -12.06
C GLY A 273 -0.47 -26.65 -13.24
N PRO A 274 0.84 -26.60 -13.00
CA PRO A 274 1.83 -26.67 -14.07
C PRO A 274 1.59 -27.96 -14.89
N GLY A 275 1.20 -27.81 -16.17
CA GLY A 275 0.88 -28.92 -17.08
C GLY A 275 -0.61 -29.19 -17.32
N ALA A 276 -1.53 -28.44 -16.71
CA ALA A 276 -2.95 -28.56 -17.08
C ALA A 276 -3.21 -27.97 -18.48
N PRO A 277 -4.09 -28.59 -19.29
CA PRO A 277 -4.47 -28.04 -20.56
C PRO A 277 -5.11 -26.64 -20.39
N PRO A 278 -4.97 -25.75 -21.38
CA PRO A 278 -5.57 -24.42 -21.30
C PRO A 278 -7.09 -24.55 -21.11
N PRO A 279 -7.73 -23.62 -20.34
CA PRO A 279 -9.15 -23.67 -20.10
C PRO A 279 -9.92 -23.55 -21.42
N GLU A 280 -10.91 -24.44 -21.58
CA GLU A 280 -11.79 -24.45 -22.74
C GLU A 280 -13.20 -24.03 -22.31
N PHE A 281 -13.74 -22.99 -22.97
CA PHE A 281 -15.12 -22.59 -22.75
C PHE A 281 -16.04 -23.59 -23.50
N PRO A 282 -17.08 -24.15 -22.87
CA PRO A 282 -17.94 -25.14 -23.49
C PRO A 282 -18.51 -24.65 -24.81
N PRO A 283 -18.25 -25.34 -25.94
CA PRO A 283 -18.69 -24.88 -27.24
C PRO A 283 -20.20 -24.99 -27.46
N LEU A 284 -20.87 -25.79 -26.65
CA LEU A 284 -22.31 -26.05 -26.65
C LEU A 284 -22.79 -26.43 -25.26
N GLY A 285 -24.10 -26.31 -25.01
CA GLY A 285 -24.77 -26.77 -23.78
C GLY A 285 -24.75 -25.78 -22.62
N SER A 286 -25.30 -26.24 -21.49
CA SER A 286 -25.42 -25.44 -20.28
C SER A 286 -24.07 -25.23 -19.59
N LEU A 287 -23.93 -24.09 -18.92
CA LEU A 287 -22.77 -23.80 -18.06
C LEU A 287 -22.92 -24.37 -16.63
N GLU A 288 -24.06 -24.99 -16.31
CA GLU A 288 -24.33 -25.52 -14.98
C GLU A 288 -23.22 -26.48 -14.52
N GLY A 289 -22.60 -26.15 -13.38
CA GLY A 289 -21.53 -26.97 -12.80
C GLY A 289 -20.22 -27.02 -13.58
N SER A 290 -20.08 -26.21 -14.64
CA SER A 290 -18.87 -26.15 -15.46
C SER A 290 -17.76 -25.30 -14.83
N GLY A 291 -18.08 -24.54 -13.76
CA GLY A 291 -17.21 -23.52 -13.17
C GLY A 291 -17.19 -22.19 -13.90
N TRP A 292 -17.69 -22.12 -15.15
CA TRP A 292 -17.81 -20.88 -15.92
C TRP A 292 -18.98 -20.02 -15.47
N ASP A 293 -20.05 -20.65 -14.99
CA ASP A 293 -21.19 -20.03 -14.30
C ASP A 293 -20.74 -19.26 -13.05
N GLY A 294 -19.96 -19.91 -12.21
CA GLY A 294 -19.46 -19.31 -10.98
C GLY A 294 -18.53 -18.11 -11.18
N LEU A 295 -17.82 -18.01 -12.31
CA LEU A 295 -16.95 -16.88 -12.59
C LEU A 295 -17.72 -15.56 -12.75
N VAL A 296 -18.96 -15.59 -13.21
CA VAL A 296 -19.74 -14.39 -13.58
C VAL A 296 -21.03 -14.20 -12.79
N LEU A 297 -21.46 -15.19 -12.01
CA LEU A 297 -22.71 -15.15 -11.26
C LEU A 297 -22.85 -13.90 -10.40
N HIS A 298 -21.77 -13.42 -9.81
CA HIS A 298 -21.73 -12.23 -8.98
C HIS A 298 -21.85 -10.92 -9.78
N LEU A 299 -21.63 -10.95 -11.09
CA LEU A 299 -21.71 -9.80 -12.00
C LEU A 299 -23.12 -9.63 -12.57
N VAL A 300 -23.93 -10.67 -12.51
CA VAL A 300 -25.31 -10.66 -13.03
C VAL A 300 -26.23 -10.13 -11.93
N PRO A 301 -27.19 -9.22 -12.26
CA PRO A 301 -28.20 -8.74 -11.32
C PRO A 301 -28.98 -9.89 -10.66
N GLU A 302 -29.36 -9.74 -9.38
CA GLU A 302 -29.95 -10.82 -8.58
C GLU A 302 -31.23 -11.42 -9.20
N ASP A 303 -32.04 -10.58 -9.82
CA ASP A 303 -33.27 -10.95 -10.53
C ASP A 303 -33.02 -11.78 -11.81
N ARG A 304 -31.79 -11.87 -12.27
CA ARG A 304 -31.36 -12.60 -13.48
C ARG A 304 -30.33 -13.68 -13.20
N ARG A 305 -30.11 -14.06 -11.97
CA ARG A 305 -29.17 -15.14 -11.58
C ARG A 305 -29.82 -16.51 -11.71
N THR A 306 -30.38 -16.80 -12.88
CA THR A 306 -30.89 -18.14 -13.20
C THR A 306 -29.95 -18.85 -14.17
N ILE A 307 -30.00 -20.18 -14.18
CA ILE A 307 -29.18 -21.02 -15.08
C ILE A 307 -29.53 -20.68 -16.53
N GLU A 308 -30.81 -20.52 -16.86
CA GLU A 308 -31.28 -20.17 -18.20
C GLU A 308 -30.69 -18.82 -18.67
N ALA A 309 -30.67 -17.81 -17.79
CA ALA A 309 -30.11 -16.50 -18.13
C ALA A 309 -28.58 -16.56 -18.33
N LEU A 310 -27.88 -17.43 -17.61
CA LEU A 310 -26.45 -17.66 -17.80
C LEU A 310 -26.16 -18.42 -19.09
N ASP A 311 -26.99 -19.36 -19.46
CA ASP A 311 -26.90 -20.14 -20.70
C ASP A 311 -27.16 -19.25 -21.92
N ASP A 312 -28.16 -18.34 -21.83
CA ASP A 312 -28.39 -17.31 -22.85
C ASP A 312 -27.17 -16.39 -23.05
N LEU A 313 -26.53 -15.97 -21.95
CA LEU A 313 -25.29 -15.18 -21.99
C LEU A 313 -24.13 -15.98 -22.59
N ALA A 314 -24.05 -17.27 -22.31
CA ALA A 314 -23.04 -18.15 -22.88
C ALA A 314 -23.22 -18.31 -24.37
N ASP A 315 -24.45 -18.45 -24.85
CA ASP A 315 -24.74 -18.50 -26.27
C ASP A 315 -24.40 -17.21 -26.99
N LEU A 316 -24.70 -16.07 -26.39
CA LEU A 316 -24.31 -14.77 -26.90
C LEU A 316 -22.77 -14.62 -26.96
N PHE A 317 -22.06 -15.11 -25.95
CA PHE A 317 -20.58 -15.11 -25.93
C PHE A 317 -20.00 -16.01 -27.03
N ARG A 318 -20.55 -17.21 -27.20
CA ARG A 318 -20.17 -18.15 -28.29
C ARG A 318 -20.37 -17.52 -29.67
N MET A 319 -21.53 -16.86 -29.87
CA MET A 319 -21.81 -16.14 -31.11
C MET A 319 -20.83 -14.97 -31.34
N TRP A 320 -20.55 -14.21 -30.30
CA TRP A 320 -19.59 -13.10 -30.36
C TRP A 320 -18.18 -13.62 -30.68
N ALA A 321 -17.71 -14.66 -30.00
CA ALA A 321 -16.40 -15.25 -30.23
C ALA A 321 -16.27 -15.78 -31.63
N ARG A 322 -17.30 -16.48 -32.14
CA ARG A 322 -17.34 -16.97 -33.55
C ARG A 322 -17.28 -15.84 -34.58
N ARG A 323 -18.01 -14.75 -34.32
CA ARG A 323 -18.02 -13.58 -35.22
C ARG A 323 -16.69 -12.82 -35.21
N ALA A 324 -15.98 -12.85 -34.11
CA ALA A 324 -14.67 -12.23 -33.92
C ALA A 324 -13.50 -13.18 -34.28
N GLU A 325 -13.81 -14.39 -34.78
CA GLU A 325 -12.84 -15.45 -35.12
C GLU A 325 -11.89 -15.80 -33.94
N LEU A 326 -12.41 -15.70 -32.68
CA LEU A 326 -11.66 -15.97 -31.45
C LEU A 326 -11.83 -17.44 -31.05
N PRO A 327 -10.73 -18.12 -30.67
CA PRO A 327 -10.83 -19.49 -30.15
C PRO A 327 -11.54 -19.46 -28.78
N LEU A 328 -12.27 -20.52 -28.47
CA LEU A 328 -12.89 -20.74 -27.16
C LEU A 328 -11.94 -21.44 -26.18
N THR A 329 -10.65 -21.56 -26.54
CA THR A 329 -9.59 -22.19 -25.74
C THR A 329 -8.46 -21.19 -25.50
N GLY A 330 -7.87 -21.19 -24.31
CA GLY A 330 -6.74 -20.33 -24.00
C GLY A 330 -6.81 -19.75 -22.58
N SER A 331 -5.66 -19.35 -22.05
CA SER A 331 -5.52 -18.79 -20.70
C SER A 331 -6.25 -17.44 -20.52
N ASP A 332 -6.59 -16.75 -21.59
CA ASP A 332 -7.26 -15.45 -21.62
C ASP A 332 -8.80 -15.56 -21.71
N ILE A 333 -9.34 -16.76 -21.99
CA ILE A 333 -10.80 -16.97 -22.10
C ILE A 333 -11.58 -16.61 -20.85
N PRO A 334 -11.15 -16.96 -19.62
CA PRO A 334 -11.86 -16.54 -18.42
C PRO A 334 -11.99 -15.02 -18.30
N GLY A 335 -10.93 -14.28 -18.65
CA GLY A 335 -10.96 -12.80 -18.66
C GLY A 335 -11.90 -12.25 -19.73
N ARG A 336 -11.91 -12.83 -20.93
CA ARG A 336 -12.82 -12.44 -22.01
C ARG A 336 -14.28 -12.69 -21.67
N TRP A 337 -14.59 -13.86 -21.08
CA TRP A 337 -15.93 -14.18 -20.60
C TRP A 337 -16.42 -13.17 -19.56
N THR A 338 -15.61 -12.90 -18.56
CA THR A 338 -15.92 -11.90 -17.50
C THR A 338 -16.14 -10.51 -18.10
N ALA A 339 -15.26 -10.05 -19.00
CA ALA A 339 -15.39 -8.76 -19.67
C ALA A 339 -16.65 -8.68 -20.53
N PHE A 340 -17.01 -9.78 -21.22
CA PHE A 340 -18.22 -9.85 -22.01
C PHE A 340 -19.47 -9.69 -21.14
N VAL A 341 -19.56 -10.39 -20.01
CA VAL A 341 -20.68 -10.27 -19.08
C VAL A 341 -20.76 -8.88 -18.47
N LEU A 342 -19.66 -8.27 -18.07
CA LEU A 342 -19.58 -6.87 -17.60
C LEU A 342 -20.08 -5.88 -18.67
N SER A 343 -19.84 -6.14 -19.95
CA SER A 343 -20.35 -5.30 -21.04
C SER A 343 -21.87 -5.34 -21.17
N LYS A 344 -22.52 -6.42 -20.69
CA LYS A 344 -23.98 -6.57 -20.68
C LYS A 344 -24.61 -6.02 -19.40
N PHE A 345 -23.86 -6.05 -18.29
CA PHE A 345 -24.27 -5.56 -16.98
C PHE A 345 -23.20 -4.61 -16.44
N PRO A 346 -23.09 -3.39 -16.97
CA PRO A 346 -22.12 -2.43 -16.46
C PRO A 346 -22.49 -2.09 -15.00
N PRO A 347 -21.48 -1.99 -14.11
CA PRO A 347 -21.72 -1.58 -12.74
C PRO A 347 -22.41 -0.22 -12.72
N ALA A 348 -23.40 -0.05 -11.86
CA ALA A 348 -24.13 1.21 -11.70
C ALA A 348 -23.13 2.33 -11.37
N GLU A 349 -23.15 3.43 -12.13
CA GLU A 349 -22.34 4.61 -11.83
C GLU A 349 -22.64 5.09 -10.41
N PRO A 350 -21.62 5.29 -9.55
CA PRO A 350 -21.85 5.87 -8.24
C PRO A 350 -22.20 7.35 -8.40
N GLY A 351 -23.48 7.68 -8.27
CA GLY A 351 -23.91 9.07 -8.07
C GLY A 351 -24.81 9.69 -9.12
N LYS A 352 -26.08 9.25 -9.20
CA LYS A 352 -27.21 10.14 -9.48
C LYS A 352 -28.40 9.71 -8.64
N ALA A 353 -28.30 9.83 -7.32
CA ALA A 353 -29.47 9.80 -6.45
C ALA A 353 -30.18 11.16 -6.57
N GLY A 354 -31.32 11.14 -7.25
CA GLY A 354 -32.52 11.93 -7.11
C GLY A 354 -32.41 13.38 -6.64
N ARG A 355 -32.48 14.35 -7.56
CA ARG A 355 -33.30 15.52 -7.36
C ARG A 355 -34.74 15.11 -7.73
N LYS A 356 -35.58 14.96 -6.74
CA LYS A 356 -37.04 15.03 -6.92
C LYS A 356 -37.47 16.50 -7.03
N PRO A 357 -38.49 16.78 -7.83
CA PRO A 357 -39.01 18.11 -8.12
C PRO A 357 -39.58 18.81 -6.89
#